data_0eb21f284376b06d247351a6e98f8dc5
#
_entry.id   0eb21f284376b06d247351a6e98f8dc5
#
_cell.length_a   1.000
_cell.length_b   1.000
_cell.length_c   1.000
_cell.angle_alpha   90.00
_cell.angle_beta   90.00
_cell.angle_gamma   90.00
#
_symmetry.space_group_name_H-M   'P 1'
#
loop_
_entity.id
_entity.type
_entity.pdbx_description
1 polymer ?
#
loop_
_entity_poly.entity_id
_entity_poly.type
_entity_poly.pdbx_seq_one_letter_code
_entity_poly.pdbx_strand_id
1 'polypeptide(L)'
;DFFNQTGDKLAEADTWCFRTERDHAREKGTKYTEVQEKGVVPYTDEQLKEAYKLYANEEVRGANTRYWDDVQEGDELPVLFKGPMTVTGFIAYAQGWGGLYIRANKLAWQLIDAHPGVGIKNRFGVPDVPERVHWEEEFALEVGAPGAYDYGPERSSWLMHQMTNWMGDEGFLRQADCKIRRHNPAGDMLFIRAKVTKKYKEGDRHLVAIAQEAHNQNNELSVLGSCIVQLPTRG
;
A
#
# COMPACT_ATOMS: atom_id res chain seq x y z
N ASP A 1 2.62 -16.73 10.84
CA ASP A 1 4.02 -17.10 10.96
C ASP A 1 4.55 -17.63 9.64
N PHE A 2 5.81 -17.33 9.31
CA PHE A 2 6.51 -17.78 8.10
C PHE A 2 7.71 -18.60 8.52
N PHE A 3 7.89 -19.78 7.90
CA PHE A 3 8.94 -20.73 8.25
C PHE A 3 9.79 -21.06 7.01
N ASN A 4 11.06 -21.41 7.22
CA ASN A 4 11.92 -21.94 6.18
C ASN A 4 11.69 -23.45 5.99
N GLN A 5 12.44 -24.08 5.08
CA GLN A 5 12.34 -25.50 4.76
C GLN A 5 12.80 -26.42 5.89
N THR A 6 13.50 -25.90 6.90
CA THR A 6 13.96 -26.64 8.10
C THR A 6 13.03 -26.46 9.30
N GLY A 7 11.96 -25.64 9.15
CA GLY A 7 10.99 -25.38 10.20
C GLY A 7 11.37 -24.22 11.13
N ASP A 8 12.43 -23.46 10.80
CA ASP A 8 12.80 -22.29 11.58
C ASP A 8 11.87 -21.12 11.24
N LYS A 9 11.39 -20.42 12.24
CA LYS A 9 10.55 -19.23 12.05
C LYS A 9 11.36 -18.07 11.50
N LEU A 10 10.99 -17.60 10.32
CA LEU A 10 11.64 -16.48 9.62
C LEU A 10 10.98 -15.14 9.93
N ALA A 11 9.65 -15.12 9.95
CA ALA A 11 8.89 -13.91 10.17
C ALA A 11 7.53 -14.20 10.79
N GLU A 12 6.93 -13.18 11.36
CA GLU A 12 5.58 -13.16 11.90
C GLU A 12 4.84 -11.94 11.37
N ALA A 13 3.57 -12.09 11.03
CA ALA A 13 2.72 -10.99 10.65
C ALA A 13 1.37 -11.11 11.35
N ASP A 14 0.95 -10.03 12.00
CA ASP A 14 -0.40 -9.84 12.51
C ASP A 14 -1.15 -8.89 11.60
N THR A 15 -2.30 -9.34 11.12
CA THR A 15 -3.15 -8.53 10.25
C THR A 15 -4.55 -8.43 10.82
N TRP A 16 -5.15 -7.27 10.70
CA TRP A 16 -6.52 -7.03 11.08
C TRP A 16 -7.22 -6.12 10.06
N CYS A 17 -8.51 -6.33 9.88
CA CYS A 17 -9.31 -5.50 8.98
C CYS A 17 -10.68 -5.20 9.61
N PHE A 18 -11.24 -4.05 9.24
CA PHE A 18 -12.62 -3.75 9.55
C PHE A 18 -13.51 -4.47 8.53
N ARG A 19 -14.50 -5.18 9.04
CA ARG A 19 -15.58 -5.73 8.22
C ARG A 19 -16.82 -4.85 8.41
N THR A 20 -17.38 -4.40 7.30
CA THR A 20 -18.65 -3.68 7.27
C THR A 20 -19.71 -4.53 6.57
N GLU A 21 -20.93 -4.53 7.08
CA GLU A 21 -22.07 -5.15 6.39
C GLU A 21 -22.39 -4.32 5.15
N ARG A 22 -22.51 -4.97 4.00
CA ARG A 22 -22.74 -4.31 2.71
C ARG A 22 -24.03 -3.50 2.70
N ASP A 23 -25.11 -4.04 3.26
CA ASP A 23 -26.42 -3.37 3.29
C ASP A 23 -26.34 -2.10 4.15
N HIS A 24 -25.65 -2.16 5.29
CA HIS A 24 -25.46 -1.00 6.15
C HIS A 24 -24.53 0.07 5.51
N ALA A 25 -23.54 -0.33 4.72
CA ALA A 25 -22.71 0.59 3.95
C ALA A 25 -23.49 1.31 2.84
N ARG A 26 -24.39 0.60 2.17
CA ARG A 26 -25.33 1.16 1.19
C ARG A 26 -26.31 2.16 1.81
N GLU A 27 -26.91 1.83 2.95
CA GLU A 27 -27.86 2.70 3.64
C GLU A 27 -27.22 3.99 4.17
N LYS A 28 -25.98 3.92 4.64
CA LYS A 28 -25.27 5.09 5.19
C LYS A 28 -24.64 5.99 4.12
N GLY A 29 -24.29 5.49 2.95
CA GLY A 29 -23.80 6.17 1.72
C GLY A 29 -23.00 7.50 1.80
N THR A 30 -22.67 7.95 3.00
CA THR A 30 -22.26 9.34 3.25
C THR A 30 -20.76 9.58 3.39
N LYS A 31 -19.96 8.53 3.48
CA LYS A 31 -18.53 8.70 3.88
C LYS A 31 -17.67 9.44 2.84
N TYR A 32 -18.05 9.39 1.57
CA TYR A 32 -17.32 10.00 0.46
C TYR A 32 -18.19 10.84 -0.47
N THR A 33 -19.38 11.23 -0.01
CA THR A 33 -20.33 12.05 -0.78
C THR A 33 -19.68 13.32 -1.33
N GLU A 34 -18.88 14.00 -0.52
CA GLU A 34 -18.17 15.21 -0.94
C GLU A 34 -17.13 14.94 -2.06
N VAL A 35 -16.49 13.77 -2.05
CA VAL A 35 -15.53 13.38 -3.10
C VAL A 35 -16.27 13.04 -4.38
N GLN A 36 -17.41 12.35 -4.28
CA GLN A 36 -18.28 12.01 -5.41
C GLN A 36 -18.92 13.26 -6.02
N GLU A 37 -19.35 14.21 -5.20
CA GLU A 37 -19.95 15.48 -5.64
C GLU A 37 -18.95 16.42 -6.33
N LYS A 38 -17.68 16.40 -5.94
CA LYS A 38 -16.63 17.20 -6.58
C LYS A 38 -16.30 16.78 -8.01
N GLY A 39 -16.66 15.54 -8.35
CA GLY A 39 -16.34 14.96 -9.66
C GLY A 39 -14.84 14.78 -9.91
N VAL A 40 -14.50 14.26 -11.08
CA VAL A 40 -13.11 14.06 -11.51
C VAL A 40 -12.59 15.33 -12.15
N VAL A 41 -11.50 15.90 -11.61
CA VAL A 41 -10.77 16.99 -12.24
C VAL A 41 -9.53 16.40 -12.93
N PRO A 42 -9.45 16.38 -14.27
CA PRO A 42 -8.29 15.86 -14.97
C PRO A 42 -7.04 16.67 -14.65
N TYR A 43 -5.90 15.99 -14.57
CA TYR A 43 -4.60 16.64 -14.47
C TYR A 43 -4.23 17.33 -15.79
N THR A 44 -3.57 18.48 -15.71
CA THR A 44 -2.93 19.09 -16.87
C THR A 44 -1.61 18.38 -17.18
N ASP A 45 -1.12 18.55 -18.41
CA ASP A 45 0.19 17.99 -18.84
C ASP A 45 1.33 18.52 -17.96
N GLU A 46 1.25 19.78 -17.51
CA GLU A 46 2.23 20.38 -16.61
C GLU A 46 2.24 19.72 -15.24
N GLN A 47 1.06 19.45 -14.67
CA GLN A 47 0.94 18.75 -13.38
C GLN A 47 1.51 17.33 -13.46
N LEU A 48 1.21 16.61 -14.54
CA LEU A 48 1.76 15.27 -14.79
C LEU A 48 3.28 15.32 -14.97
N LYS A 49 3.80 16.30 -15.70
CA LYS A 49 5.24 16.50 -15.91
C LYS A 49 5.96 16.75 -14.58
N GLU A 50 5.40 17.57 -13.69
CA GLU A 50 5.99 17.80 -12.37
C GLU A 50 5.93 16.52 -11.51
N ALA A 51 4.82 15.81 -11.52
CA ALA A 51 4.70 14.53 -10.80
C ALA A 51 5.73 13.49 -11.29
N TYR A 52 5.92 13.36 -12.60
CA TYR A 52 6.87 12.39 -13.15
C TYR A 52 8.34 12.76 -12.91
N LYS A 53 8.67 14.01 -12.61
CA LYS A 53 10.01 14.38 -12.12
C LYS A 53 10.33 13.70 -10.79
N LEU A 54 9.33 13.44 -9.96
CA LEU A 54 9.53 12.72 -8.69
C LEU A 54 9.97 11.28 -8.92
N TYR A 55 9.42 10.60 -9.93
CA TYR A 55 9.89 9.28 -10.34
C TYR A 55 11.31 9.33 -10.93
N ALA A 56 11.61 10.32 -11.77
CA ALA A 56 12.93 10.47 -12.36
C ALA A 56 14.02 10.74 -11.31
N ASN A 57 13.65 11.31 -10.18
CA ASN A 57 14.55 11.64 -9.06
C ASN A 57 14.44 10.64 -7.89
N GLU A 58 13.75 9.51 -8.07
CA GLU A 58 13.66 8.47 -7.04
C GLU A 58 15.05 7.92 -6.73
N GLU A 59 15.46 8.01 -5.47
CA GLU A 59 16.76 7.52 -5.03
C GLU A 59 16.67 6.04 -4.65
N VAL A 60 17.44 5.21 -5.33
CA VAL A 60 17.65 3.80 -5.02
C VAL A 60 19.09 3.60 -4.60
N ARG A 61 19.30 3.32 -3.33
CA ARG A 61 20.66 3.21 -2.79
C ARG A 61 21.40 1.96 -3.28
N GLY A 62 20.70 0.82 -3.40
CA GLY A 62 21.27 -0.43 -3.91
C GLY A 62 22.52 -0.85 -3.15
N ALA A 63 23.57 -1.21 -3.89
CA ALA A 63 24.86 -1.65 -3.34
C ALA A 63 25.70 -0.56 -2.64
N ASN A 64 25.25 0.70 -2.64
CA ASN A 64 25.93 1.76 -1.88
C ASN A 64 25.54 1.66 -0.41
N THR A 65 26.33 0.96 0.39
CA THR A 65 26.03 0.62 1.78
C THR A 65 25.67 1.84 2.62
N ARG A 66 24.54 1.77 3.33
CA ARG A 66 24.19 2.71 4.38
C ARG A 66 24.69 2.19 5.72
N TYR A 67 25.62 2.91 6.32
CA TYR A 67 26.12 2.55 7.64
C TYR A 67 25.30 3.22 8.74
N TRP A 68 25.11 2.49 9.84
CA TRP A 68 24.46 3.01 11.03
C TRP A 68 25.14 4.27 11.58
N ASP A 69 26.47 4.32 11.44
CA ASP A 69 27.30 5.46 11.89
C ASP A 69 26.91 6.78 11.22
N ASP A 70 26.44 6.73 9.98
CA ASP A 70 26.10 7.91 9.17
C ASP A 70 24.66 8.42 9.40
N VAL A 71 23.85 7.70 10.17
CA VAL A 71 22.44 8.04 10.42
C VAL A 71 22.31 8.79 11.75
N GLN A 72 21.47 9.82 11.78
CA GLN A 72 21.15 10.59 12.97
C GLN A 72 19.65 10.60 13.26
N GLU A 73 19.30 10.72 14.55
CA GLU A 73 17.89 10.98 14.92
C GLU A 73 17.47 12.34 14.37
N GLY A 74 16.29 12.36 13.75
CA GLY A 74 15.80 13.54 13.08
C GLY A 74 16.07 13.59 11.57
N ASP A 75 16.91 12.71 11.03
CA ASP A 75 17.15 12.65 9.58
C ASP A 75 15.83 12.39 8.83
N GLU A 76 15.58 13.19 7.81
CA GLU A 76 14.48 12.98 6.87
C GLU A 76 14.96 12.11 5.71
N LEU A 77 14.10 11.17 5.29
CA LEU A 77 14.38 10.30 4.18
C LEU A 77 13.87 10.94 2.87
N PRO A 78 14.45 10.57 1.72
CA PRO A 78 13.90 10.96 0.42
C PRO A 78 12.42 10.61 0.33
N VAL A 79 11.63 11.55 -0.21
CA VAL A 79 10.20 11.34 -0.42
C VAL A 79 10.00 10.29 -1.50
N LEU A 80 9.23 9.24 -1.20
CA LEU A 80 8.80 8.29 -2.22
C LEU A 80 7.44 8.73 -2.76
N PHE A 81 7.33 8.77 -4.08
CA PHE A 81 6.12 9.14 -4.79
C PHE A 81 5.44 7.92 -5.42
N LYS A 82 4.10 7.88 -5.40
CA LYS A 82 3.27 6.90 -6.10
C LYS A 82 2.09 7.59 -6.78
N GLY A 83 1.77 7.18 -7.98
CA GLY A 83 0.66 7.74 -8.75
C GLY A 83 1.12 8.63 -9.92
N PRO A 84 0.20 9.36 -10.60
CA PRO A 84 -1.25 9.22 -10.41
C PRO A 84 -1.71 7.78 -10.57
N MET A 85 -2.52 7.32 -9.63
CA MET A 85 -2.97 5.93 -9.59
C MET A 85 -3.91 5.61 -10.73
N THR A 86 -3.78 4.41 -11.28
CA THR A 86 -4.61 3.93 -12.37
C THR A 86 -5.20 2.57 -12.05
N VAL A 87 -6.39 2.29 -12.58
CA VAL A 87 -6.99 0.95 -12.51
C VAL A 87 -6.04 -0.11 -13.10
N THR A 88 -5.33 0.22 -14.18
CA THR A 88 -4.30 -0.66 -14.76
C THR A 88 -3.20 -0.98 -13.75
N GLY A 89 -2.78 -0.01 -12.94
CA GLY A 89 -1.80 -0.21 -11.87
C GLY A 89 -2.31 -1.17 -10.80
N PHE A 90 -3.55 -1.03 -10.35
CA PHE A 90 -4.17 -1.92 -9.38
C PHE A 90 -4.28 -3.36 -9.89
N ILE A 91 -4.65 -3.53 -11.17
CA ILE A 91 -4.68 -4.85 -11.82
C ILE A 91 -3.27 -5.44 -11.91
N ALA A 92 -2.27 -4.64 -12.27
CA ALA A 92 -0.88 -5.10 -12.35
C ALA A 92 -0.37 -5.57 -10.98
N TYR A 93 -0.68 -4.83 -9.91
CA TYR A 93 -0.37 -5.26 -8.55
C TYR A 93 -1.07 -6.58 -8.20
N ALA A 94 -2.38 -6.68 -8.48
CA ALA A 94 -3.15 -7.88 -8.21
C ALA A 94 -2.61 -9.11 -8.93
N GLN A 95 -2.13 -8.97 -10.17
CA GLN A 95 -1.48 -10.05 -10.93
C GLN A 95 -0.16 -10.49 -10.29
N GLY A 96 0.66 -9.54 -9.85
CA GLY A 96 1.94 -9.83 -9.20
C GLY A 96 1.78 -10.48 -7.82
N TRP A 97 0.81 -10.03 -7.05
CA TRP A 97 0.48 -10.56 -5.73
C TRP A 97 -0.34 -11.85 -5.77
N GLY A 98 -1.14 -12.04 -6.83
CA GLY A 98 -2.03 -13.20 -7.03
C GLY A 98 -3.46 -12.99 -6.53
N GLY A 99 -3.75 -11.88 -5.85
CA GLY A 99 -5.07 -11.58 -5.28
C GLY A 99 -5.56 -12.60 -4.26
N LEU A 100 -6.67 -12.30 -3.57
CA LEU A 100 -7.29 -13.24 -2.63
C LEU A 100 -8.27 -14.19 -3.34
N TYR A 101 -9.11 -13.64 -4.22
CA TYR A 101 -10.22 -14.37 -4.85
C TYR A 101 -10.15 -14.36 -6.37
N ILE A 102 -9.15 -13.72 -6.99
CA ILE A 102 -9.03 -13.59 -8.44
C ILE A 102 -8.74 -14.96 -9.05
N ARG A 103 -9.74 -15.52 -9.71
CA ARG A 103 -9.68 -16.80 -10.43
C ARG A 103 -10.45 -16.65 -11.73
N ALA A 104 -10.15 -17.51 -12.71
CA ALA A 104 -10.81 -17.51 -14.01
C ALA A 104 -11.48 -18.86 -14.33
N ASN A 105 -12.53 -18.83 -15.12
CA ASN A 105 -13.17 -19.99 -15.71
C ASN A 105 -13.60 -21.04 -14.65
N LYS A 106 -13.16 -22.28 -14.83
CA LYS A 106 -13.48 -23.39 -13.93
C LYS A 106 -13.08 -23.13 -12.48
N LEU A 107 -11.92 -22.51 -12.26
CA LEU A 107 -11.46 -22.20 -10.90
C LEU A 107 -12.32 -21.13 -10.22
N ALA A 108 -12.77 -20.11 -10.96
CA ALA A 108 -13.68 -19.12 -10.43
C ALA A 108 -15.04 -19.74 -10.07
N TRP A 109 -15.57 -20.59 -10.95
CA TRP A 109 -16.80 -21.32 -10.66
C TRP A 109 -16.66 -22.20 -9.42
N GLN A 110 -15.58 -23.00 -9.30
CA GLN A 110 -15.35 -23.86 -8.15
C GLN A 110 -15.24 -23.08 -6.84
N LEU A 111 -14.58 -21.90 -6.87
CA LEU A 111 -14.47 -21.02 -5.71
C LEU A 111 -15.85 -20.52 -5.25
N ILE A 112 -16.67 -20.07 -6.18
CA ILE A 112 -18.01 -19.51 -5.89
C ILE A 112 -18.97 -20.64 -5.47
N ASP A 113 -18.89 -21.81 -6.10
CA ASP A 113 -19.69 -22.98 -5.73
C ASP A 113 -19.41 -23.44 -4.29
N ALA A 114 -18.12 -23.50 -3.92
CA ALA A 114 -17.69 -23.84 -2.56
C ALA A 114 -17.98 -22.73 -1.53
N HIS A 115 -18.00 -21.46 -1.98
CA HIS A 115 -18.17 -20.28 -1.11
C HIS A 115 -19.14 -19.27 -1.74
N PRO A 116 -20.46 -19.57 -1.76
CA PRO A 116 -21.44 -18.73 -2.45
C PRO A 116 -21.45 -17.26 -2.02
N GLY A 117 -21.07 -16.96 -0.76
CA GLY A 117 -20.98 -15.61 -0.23
C GLY A 117 -19.88 -14.74 -0.87
N VAL A 118 -18.94 -15.34 -1.61
CA VAL A 118 -17.93 -14.61 -2.39
C VAL A 118 -18.52 -14.10 -3.70
N GLY A 119 -19.49 -14.81 -4.28
CA GLY A 119 -20.10 -14.49 -5.57
C GLY A 119 -21.10 -13.33 -5.48
N ILE A 120 -20.70 -12.14 -5.93
CA ILE A 120 -21.58 -10.97 -6.02
C ILE A 120 -21.95 -10.78 -7.49
N LYS A 121 -23.25 -10.80 -7.81
CA LYS A 121 -23.69 -10.62 -9.21
C LYS A 121 -23.21 -9.27 -9.76
N ASN A 122 -22.55 -9.32 -10.92
CA ASN A 122 -22.19 -8.13 -11.68
C ASN A 122 -23.37 -7.67 -12.56
N ARG A 123 -23.18 -6.63 -13.37
CA ARG A 123 -24.23 -6.06 -14.26
C ARG A 123 -24.80 -7.06 -15.28
N PHE A 124 -24.11 -8.17 -15.54
CA PHE A 124 -24.59 -9.25 -16.41
C PHE A 124 -25.32 -10.36 -15.65
N GLY A 125 -25.49 -10.22 -14.32
CA GLY A 125 -26.09 -11.25 -13.47
C GLY A 125 -25.12 -12.41 -13.17
N VAL A 126 -23.86 -12.31 -13.55
CA VAL A 126 -22.83 -13.34 -13.33
C VAL A 126 -22.23 -13.14 -11.94
N PRO A 127 -22.14 -14.21 -11.10
CA PRO A 127 -21.43 -14.14 -9.84
C PRO A 127 -19.94 -13.82 -10.06
N ASP A 128 -19.44 -12.80 -9.37
CA ASP A 128 -18.10 -12.27 -9.53
C ASP A 128 -17.48 -11.96 -8.16
N VAL A 129 -16.17 -11.74 -8.10
CA VAL A 129 -15.43 -11.59 -6.85
C VAL A 129 -15.58 -10.20 -6.24
N PRO A 130 -15.51 -10.07 -4.89
CA PRO A 130 -15.60 -8.77 -4.23
C PRO A 130 -14.42 -7.86 -4.53
N GLU A 131 -13.27 -8.40 -4.93
CA GLU A 131 -12.07 -7.63 -5.27
C GLU A 131 -12.26 -6.69 -6.47
N ARG A 132 -13.33 -6.87 -7.24
CA ARG A 132 -13.65 -5.95 -8.34
C ARG A 132 -13.88 -4.49 -7.91
N VAL A 133 -13.99 -4.21 -6.62
CA VAL A 133 -13.96 -2.84 -6.08
C VAL A 133 -12.69 -2.08 -6.46
N HIS A 134 -11.62 -2.79 -6.82
CA HIS A 134 -10.33 -2.21 -7.21
C HIS A 134 -10.25 -1.87 -8.70
N TRP A 135 -11.20 -2.33 -9.53
CA TRP A 135 -11.18 -2.06 -10.98
C TRP A 135 -12.55 -1.74 -11.60
N GLU A 136 -13.64 -1.88 -10.84
CA GLU A 136 -14.99 -1.56 -11.29
C GLU A 136 -15.52 -0.37 -10.49
N GLU A 137 -15.53 0.80 -11.13
CA GLU A 137 -15.91 2.08 -10.52
C GLU A 137 -17.32 2.04 -9.92
N GLU A 138 -18.30 1.57 -10.72
CA GLU A 138 -19.71 1.50 -10.32
C GLU A 138 -19.90 0.65 -9.06
N PHE A 139 -19.22 -0.50 -9.00
CA PHE A 139 -19.31 -1.37 -7.83
C PHE A 139 -18.59 -0.77 -6.61
N ALA A 140 -17.47 -0.11 -6.80
CA ALA A 140 -16.78 0.59 -5.71
C ALA A 140 -17.66 1.67 -5.09
N LEU A 141 -18.33 2.48 -5.90
CA LEU A 141 -19.29 3.50 -5.47
C LEU A 141 -20.51 2.87 -4.76
N GLU A 142 -21.05 1.76 -5.29
CA GLU A 142 -22.18 1.03 -4.71
C GLU A 142 -21.89 0.56 -3.28
N VAL A 143 -20.67 0.13 -2.98
CA VAL A 143 -20.27 -0.31 -1.63
C VAL A 143 -19.75 0.82 -0.74
N GLY A 144 -19.84 2.08 -1.18
CA GLY A 144 -19.52 3.27 -0.41
C GLY A 144 -18.03 3.63 -0.43
N ALA A 145 -17.25 3.14 -1.41
CA ALA A 145 -15.90 3.61 -1.66
C ALA A 145 -15.91 4.90 -2.51
N PRO A 146 -14.81 5.67 -2.55
CA PRO A 146 -14.75 6.92 -3.33
C PRO A 146 -14.59 6.71 -4.84
N GLY A 147 -14.50 5.49 -5.31
CA GLY A 147 -14.22 5.03 -6.65
C GLY A 147 -13.40 3.75 -6.60
N ALA A 148 -12.98 3.18 -7.73
CA ALA A 148 -12.02 2.10 -7.77
C ALA A 148 -10.70 2.56 -7.10
N TYR A 149 -10.13 1.75 -6.23
CA TYR A 149 -9.04 2.16 -5.35
C TYR A 149 -7.95 1.09 -5.21
N ASP A 150 -6.78 1.51 -4.72
CA ASP A 150 -5.63 0.67 -4.48
C ASP A 150 -5.87 -0.43 -3.42
N TYR A 151 -5.01 -1.45 -3.43
CA TYR A 151 -5.02 -2.50 -2.41
C TYR A 151 -4.35 -2.05 -1.12
N GLY A 152 -4.90 -2.47 0.02
CA GLY A 152 -4.24 -2.25 1.32
C GLY A 152 -2.82 -2.84 1.39
N PRO A 153 -2.60 -4.11 0.98
CA PRO A 153 -1.27 -4.70 0.88
C PRO A 153 -0.32 -3.95 -0.07
N GLU A 154 -0.82 -3.39 -1.17
CA GLU A 154 -0.05 -2.57 -2.09
C GLU A 154 0.54 -1.34 -1.38
N ARG A 155 -0.28 -0.67 -0.58
CA ARG A 155 0.13 0.50 0.19
C ARG A 155 1.18 0.16 1.25
N SER A 156 1.02 -0.98 1.93
CA SER A 156 2.04 -1.49 2.84
C SER A 156 3.36 -1.77 2.11
N SER A 157 3.29 -2.32 0.89
CA SER A 157 4.46 -2.56 0.04
C SER A 157 5.17 -1.25 -0.32
N TRP A 158 4.45 -0.16 -0.56
CA TRP A 158 5.06 1.14 -0.85
C TRP A 158 5.82 1.73 0.34
N LEU A 159 5.33 1.54 1.56
CA LEU A 159 6.08 1.93 2.76
C LEU A 159 7.39 1.13 2.87
N MET A 160 7.33 -0.18 2.65
CA MET A 160 8.51 -1.04 2.64
C MET A 160 9.46 -0.72 1.48
N HIS A 161 8.94 -0.35 0.31
CA HIS A 161 9.73 0.11 -0.84
C HIS A 161 10.58 1.34 -0.48
N GLN A 162 10.02 2.33 0.23
CA GLN A 162 10.83 3.46 0.71
C GLN A 162 11.99 3.00 1.60
N MET A 163 11.74 2.00 2.45
CA MET A 163 12.80 1.46 3.32
C MET A 163 13.88 0.74 2.53
N THR A 164 13.51 -0.13 1.58
CA THR A 164 14.50 -0.85 0.75
C THR A 164 15.33 0.12 -0.10
N ASN A 165 14.71 1.15 -0.66
CA ASN A 165 15.43 2.21 -1.37
C ASN A 165 16.43 2.95 -0.46
N TRP A 166 16.03 3.27 0.77
CA TRP A 166 16.83 4.05 1.70
C TRP A 166 17.95 3.24 2.36
N MET A 167 17.67 2.02 2.81
CA MET A 167 18.62 1.21 3.58
C MET A 167 19.73 0.59 2.73
N GLY A 168 19.48 0.38 1.42
CA GLY A 168 20.38 -0.33 0.53
C GLY A 168 20.43 -1.83 0.78
N ASP A 169 21.26 -2.54 0.01
CA ASP A 169 21.28 -4.00 -0.04
C ASP A 169 21.80 -4.65 1.24
N GLU A 170 22.68 -3.97 1.98
CA GLU A 170 23.25 -4.44 3.25
C GLU A 170 22.35 -4.17 4.47
N GLY A 171 21.29 -3.37 4.29
CA GLY A 171 20.30 -3.11 5.34
C GLY A 171 19.29 -4.24 5.46
N PHE A 172 18.68 -4.40 6.64
CA PHE A 172 17.65 -5.41 6.87
C PHE A 172 16.43 -4.80 7.57
N LEU A 173 15.28 -4.90 6.94
CA LEU A 173 13.99 -4.48 7.54
C LEU A 173 13.55 -5.51 8.57
N ARG A 174 13.69 -5.17 9.85
CA ARG A 174 13.36 -6.06 10.98
C ARG A 174 11.88 -6.07 11.32
N GLN A 175 11.25 -4.89 11.24
CA GLN A 175 9.84 -4.72 11.57
C GLN A 175 9.23 -3.65 10.68
N ALA A 176 7.98 -3.85 10.29
CA ALA A 176 7.15 -2.84 9.64
C ALA A 176 5.74 -2.90 10.21
N ASP A 177 5.16 -1.73 10.49
CA ASP A 177 3.77 -1.55 10.88
C ASP A 177 3.11 -0.59 9.89
N CYS A 178 1.86 -0.86 9.53
CA CYS A 178 1.10 -0.05 8.57
C CYS A 178 -0.34 0.13 9.06
N LYS A 179 -0.78 1.38 9.15
CA LYS A 179 -2.13 1.76 9.57
C LYS A 179 -2.81 2.57 8.49
N ILE A 180 -3.63 1.91 7.69
CA ILE A 180 -4.40 2.53 6.61
C ILE A 180 -5.52 3.39 7.19
N ARG A 181 -5.67 4.62 6.70
CA ARG A 181 -6.63 5.61 7.21
C ARG A 181 -7.74 5.94 6.23
N ARG A 182 -7.47 5.89 4.93
CA ARG A 182 -8.45 6.19 3.87
C ARG A 182 -8.15 5.37 2.62
N HIS A 183 -9.10 5.33 1.69
CA HIS A 183 -8.88 4.80 0.34
C HIS A 183 -8.07 5.78 -0.49
N ASN A 184 -7.30 5.26 -1.45
CA ASN A 184 -6.68 6.05 -2.52
C ASN A 184 -7.37 5.63 -3.83
N PRO A 185 -8.34 6.39 -4.33
CA PRO A 185 -8.99 6.08 -5.60
C PRO A 185 -8.04 6.29 -6.79
N ALA A 186 -8.43 5.73 -7.92
CA ALA A 186 -7.79 6.03 -9.20
C ALA A 186 -7.73 7.54 -9.41
N GLY A 187 -6.59 8.04 -9.89
CA GLY A 187 -6.31 9.47 -9.99
C GLY A 187 -5.56 10.06 -8.80
N ASP A 188 -5.58 9.46 -7.62
CA ASP A 188 -4.83 9.98 -6.49
C ASP A 188 -3.31 9.85 -6.70
N MET A 189 -2.58 10.81 -6.15
CA MET A 189 -1.14 10.79 -5.95
C MET A 189 -0.83 10.57 -4.47
N LEU A 190 0.27 9.91 -4.16
CA LEU A 190 0.68 9.66 -2.79
C LEU A 190 2.14 10.05 -2.58
N PHE A 191 2.38 10.85 -1.54
CA PHE A 191 3.70 11.32 -1.12
C PHE A 191 4.04 10.69 0.22
N ILE A 192 5.01 9.78 0.23
CA ILE A 192 5.44 9.06 1.42
C ILE A 192 6.66 9.77 1.99
N ARG A 193 6.52 10.30 3.20
CA ARG A 193 7.59 10.95 3.96
C ARG A 193 7.98 10.08 5.13
N ALA A 194 9.26 10.14 5.48
CA ALA A 194 9.77 9.36 6.60
C ALA A 194 10.83 10.13 7.35
N LYS A 195 10.95 9.83 8.65
CA LYS A 195 11.92 10.45 9.54
C LYS A 195 12.47 9.44 10.52
N VAL A 196 13.77 9.48 10.75
CA VAL A 196 14.42 8.72 11.80
C VAL A 196 13.97 9.25 13.17
N THR A 197 13.34 8.39 13.96
CA THR A 197 12.82 8.75 15.28
C THR A 197 13.72 8.30 16.42
N LYS A 198 14.51 7.22 16.20
CA LYS A 198 15.41 6.70 17.21
C LYS A 198 16.54 5.92 16.56
N LYS A 199 17.74 6.03 17.15
CA LYS A 199 18.93 5.25 16.81
C LYS A 199 19.43 4.54 18.06
N TYR A 200 19.56 3.21 18.04
CA TYR A 200 19.88 2.45 19.24
C TYR A 200 20.55 1.10 18.93
N LYS A 201 21.10 0.48 19.97
CA LYS A 201 21.66 -0.87 19.91
C LYS A 201 20.81 -1.83 20.74
N GLU A 202 20.67 -3.05 20.26
CA GLU A 202 20.05 -4.15 20.97
C GLU A 202 20.92 -5.41 20.81
N GLY A 203 21.70 -5.75 21.83
CA GLY A 203 22.79 -6.70 21.69
C GLY A 203 23.78 -6.22 20.64
N ASP A 204 24.09 -7.07 19.66
CA ASP A 204 25.00 -6.76 18.55
C ASP A 204 24.33 -6.06 17.37
N ARG A 205 23.02 -5.77 17.48
CA ARG A 205 22.25 -5.16 16.41
C ARG A 205 22.29 -3.64 16.50
N HIS A 206 22.57 -3.01 15.37
CA HIS A 206 22.54 -1.56 15.22
C HIS A 206 21.23 -1.17 14.51
N LEU A 207 20.30 -0.59 15.25
CA LEU A 207 18.90 -0.40 14.85
C LEU A 207 18.56 1.08 14.67
N VAL A 208 17.68 1.33 13.70
CA VAL A 208 17.10 2.64 13.40
C VAL A 208 15.58 2.49 13.35
N ALA A 209 14.88 3.21 14.22
CA ALA A 209 13.43 3.32 14.18
C ALA A 209 13.04 4.51 13.30
N ILE A 210 12.07 4.30 12.41
CA ILE A 210 11.65 5.27 11.41
C ILE A 210 10.13 5.38 11.48
N ALA A 211 9.60 6.61 11.54
CA ALA A 211 8.19 6.89 11.35
C ALA A 211 7.93 7.29 9.89
N GLN A 212 6.83 6.82 9.36
CA GLN A 212 6.39 7.10 7.99
C GLN A 212 4.96 7.64 7.99
N GLU A 213 4.71 8.58 7.10
CA GLU A 213 3.36 9.06 6.79
C GLU A 213 3.22 9.29 5.30
N ALA A 214 2.05 9.01 4.77
CA ALA A 214 1.77 9.28 3.39
C ALA A 214 0.50 10.12 3.25
N HIS A 215 0.61 11.18 2.47
CA HIS A 215 -0.48 12.11 2.18
C HIS A 215 -0.75 12.14 0.68
N ASN A 216 -2.02 12.31 0.33
CA ASN A 216 -2.39 12.49 -1.07
C ASN A 216 -2.10 13.93 -1.54
N GLN A 217 -2.42 14.24 -2.81
CA GLN A 217 -2.25 15.54 -3.44
C GLN A 217 -3.01 16.68 -2.72
N ASN A 218 -4.02 16.37 -1.91
CA ASN A 218 -4.80 17.31 -1.14
C ASN A 218 -4.29 17.45 0.31
N ASN A 219 -3.11 16.88 0.61
CA ASN A 219 -2.53 16.80 1.95
C ASN A 219 -3.40 16.04 2.97
N GLU A 220 -4.18 15.07 2.51
CA GLU A 220 -5.00 14.23 3.37
C GLU A 220 -4.23 12.95 3.71
N LEU A 221 -4.21 12.61 5.00
CA LEU A 221 -3.48 11.44 5.50
C LEU A 221 -4.10 10.14 4.98
N SER A 222 -3.31 9.36 4.24
CA SER A 222 -3.70 8.06 3.69
C SER A 222 -3.25 6.89 4.55
N VAL A 223 -2.00 6.89 4.99
CA VAL A 223 -1.42 5.80 5.76
C VAL A 223 -0.35 6.31 6.72
N LEU A 224 -0.28 5.70 7.89
CA LEU A 224 0.81 5.84 8.86
C LEU A 224 1.61 4.54 8.90
N GLY A 225 2.92 4.64 9.00
CA GLY A 225 3.81 3.51 9.14
C GLY A 225 4.88 3.73 10.20
N SER A 226 5.46 2.63 10.65
CA SER A 226 6.71 2.65 11.41
C SER A 226 7.53 1.43 11.04
N CYS A 227 8.84 1.60 11.02
CA CYS A 227 9.77 0.55 10.66
C CYS A 227 10.94 0.50 11.64
N ILE A 228 11.52 -0.69 11.80
CA ILE A 228 12.82 -0.88 12.45
C ILE A 228 13.75 -1.49 11.39
N VAL A 229 14.82 -0.78 11.10
CA VAL A 229 15.84 -1.19 10.13
C VAL A 229 17.14 -1.47 10.88
N GLN A 230 17.75 -2.62 10.59
CA GLN A 230 19.11 -2.92 11.01
C GLN A 230 20.08 -2.49 9.91
N LEU A 231 21.14 -1.78 10.29
CA LEU A 231 22.18 -1.34 9.38
C LEU A 231 23.55 -1.89 9.82
N PRO A 232 24.46 -2.13 8.87
CA PRO A 232 25.84 -2.44 9.18
C PRO A 232 26.57 -1.23 9.81
N THR A 233 27.71 -1.49 10.45
CA THR A 233 28.64 -0.48 10.97
C THR A 233 29.97 -0.57 10.26
N ARG A 234 30.79 0.47 10.41
CA ARG A 234 32.18 0.46 9.86
C ARG A 234 33.19 -0.28 10.75
N GLY A 235 32.79 -0.72 11.90
CA GLY A 235 33.63 -1.39 12.90
C GLY A 235 33.54 -0.75 14.26
#